data_dd509514cf85a71f6aab440cb2435e66
#
_entry.id   dd509514cf85a71f6aab440cb2435e66
#
_cell.length_a   1.000
_cell.length_b   1.000
_cell.length_c   1.000
_cell.angle_alpha   90.00
_cell.angle_beta   90.00
_cell.angle_gamma   90.00
#
_symmetry.space_group_name_H-M   'P 1'
#
loop_
_entity.id
_entity.type
_entity.pdbx_description
1 polymer ?
#
loop_
_entity_poly.entity_id
_entity_poly.type
_entity_poly.pdbx_seq_one_letter_code
_entity_poly.pdbx_strand_id
1 'polypeptide(L)'
;MAFSLIPRQEQFFKEFVALSQQIQVGARTLKQMLSTSPPDMAQADAIKDIEHVCDGKTRGIIDRLNRTFVTPLDREDIHSLAISLDDVMDAIDAAAAVVRLYKIQQIRSGARRLADIVVESMDRITEALGALEKRTGVLELAARVNQLEREADRVHQDAIVELFDQETDPIAVIKWKEIFDFLEAATDRCEDVGNLLEGVVVKHG
;
A
#
# COMPACT_ATOMS: atom_id res chain seq x y z
N MET A 1 7.20 -3.02 -36.99
CA MET A 1 6.25 -3.13 -35.87
C MET A 1 6.40 -4.53 -35.30
N ALA A 2 7.02 -4.66 -34.13
CA ALA A 2 7.14 -5.95 -33.46
C ALA A 2 5.79 -6.28 -32.83
N PHE A 3 5.14 -7.34 -33.32
CA PHE A 3 3.95 -7.90 -32.69
C PHE A 3 4.39 -8.46 -31.32
N SER A 4 3.87 -7.90 -30.24
CA SER A 4 4.01 -8.48 -28.89
C SER A 4 3.32 -9.84 -28.90
N LEU A 5 4.10 -10.92 -28.78
CA LEU A 5 3.62 -12.31 -28.72
C LEU A 5 3.07 -12.70 -27.33
N ILE A 6 2.97 -11.73 -26.39
CA ILE A 6 2.41 -11.99 -25.06
C ILE A 6 0.88 -12.07 -25.19
N PRO A 7 0.24 -13.17 -24.77
CA PRO A 7 -1.21 -13.25 -24.73
C PRO A 7 -1.79 -12.05 -23.94
N ARG A 8 -2.84 -11.44 -24.46
CA ARG A 8 -3.45 -10.25 -23.83
C ARG A 8 -3.88 -10.48 -22.38
N GLN A 9 -4.15 -11.72 -22.03
CA GLN A 9 -4.54 -12.12 -20.67
C GLN A 9 -3.39 -12.08 -19.68
N GLU A 10 -2.18 -12.53 -20.06
CA GLU A 10 -0.97 -12.47 -19.20
C GLU A 10 -0.54 -11.04 -18.91
N GLN A 11 -0.94 -10.07 -19.74
CA GLN A 11 -0.54 -8.70 -19.59
C GLN A 11 -1.11 -8.06 -18.32
N PHE A 12 -2.35 -8.39 -17.89
CA PHE A 12 -2.94 -7.87 -16.66
C PHE A 12 -2.14 -8.27 -15.42
N PHE A 13 -1.75 -9.55 -15.30
CA PHE A 13 -0.95 -10.03 -14.17
C PHE A 13 0.41 -9.30 -14.10
N LYS A 14 1.07 -9.10 -15.25
CA LYS A 14 2.33 -8.35 -15.31
C LYS A 14 2.17 -6.88 -14.90
N GLU A 15 1.07 -6.25 -15.30
CA GLU A 15 0.77 -4.86 -14.93
C GLU A 15 0.46 -4.72 -13.44
N PHE A 16 -0.28 -5.65 -12.82
CA PHE A 16 -0.49 -5.67 -11.38
C PHE A 16 0.82 -5.82 -10.61
N VAL A 17 1.68 -6.75 -11.01
CA VAL A 17 3.00 -6.93 -10.40
C VAL A 17 3.84 -5.65 -10.56
N ALA A 18 3.84 -5.03 -11.75
CA ALA A 18 4.59 -3.80 -11.99
C ALA A 18 4.04 -2.59 -11.22
N LEU A 19 2.73 -2.53 -10.95
CA LEU A 19 2.11 -1.52 -10.09
C LEU A 19 2.50 -1.77 -8.62
N SER A 20 2.31 -2.99 -8.11
CA SER A 20 2.65 -3.32 -6.72
C SER A 20 4.13 -3.12 -6.39
N GLN A 21 5.04 -3.43 -7.33
CA GLN A 21 6.47 -3.16 -7.17
C GLN A 21 6.75 -1.66 -7.04
N GLN A 22 6.01 -0.81 -7.75
CA GLN A 22 6.17 0.63 -7.62
C GLN A 22 5.65 1.14 -6.26
N ILE A 23 4.51 0.60 -5.79
CA ILE A 23 3.97 0.91 -4.46
C ILE A 23 4.94 0.42 -3.36
N GLN A 24 5.57 -0.75 -3.54
CA GLN A 24 6.64 -1.23 -2.67
C GLN A 24 7.81 -0.22 -2.54
N VAL A 25 8.19 0.43 -3.64
CA VAL A 25 9.19 1.51 -3.59
C VAL A 25 8.67 2.66 -2.74
N GLY A 26 7.40 3.07 -2.90
CA GLY A 26 6.74 4.10 -2.08
C GLY A 26 6.78 3.76 -0.58
N ALA A 27 6.38 2.54 -0.21
CA ALA A 27 6.40 2.06 1.17
C ALA A 27 7.80 2.09 1.79
N ARG A 28 8.83 1.64 1.04
CA ARG A 28 10.22 1.69 1.49
C ARG A 28 10.74 3.12 1.63
N THR A 29 10.30 4.03 0.75
CA THR A 29 10.64 5.45 0.81
C THR A 29 10.02 6.11 2.05
N LEU A 30 8.75 5.78 2.39
CA LEU A 30 8.11 6.22 3.63
C LEU A 30 8.87 5.72 4.86
N LYS A 31 9.21 4.43 4.92
CA LYS A 31 10.03 3.87 5.99
C LYS A 31 11.37 4.61 6.11
N GLN A 32 12.05 4.89 4.99
CA GLN A 32 13.31 5.64 4.98
C GLN A 32 13.10 7.06 5.50
N MET A 33 12.06 7.77 5.08
CA MET A 33 11.69 9.10 5.58
C MET A 33 11.56 9.12 7.10
N LEU A 34 10.89 8.13 7.68
CA LEU A 34 10.61 8.04 9.11
C LEU A 34 11.74 7.41 9.94
N SER A 35 12.82 6.95 9.31
CA SER A 35 13.94 6.29 10.00
C SER A 35 14.82 7.26 10.78
N THR A 36 14.86 8.54 10.41
CA THR A 36 15.68 9.59 11.02
C THR A 36 14.84 10.62 11.76
N SER A 37 15.48 11.36 12.67
CA SER A 37 14.89 12.52 13.34
C SER A 37 15.90 13.68 13.27
N PRO A 38 15.61 14.76 12.55
CA PRO A 38 14.36 15.01 11.80
C PRO A 38 14.18 14.04 10.61
N PRO A 39 12.93 13.85 10.16
CA PRO A 39 12.66 13.03 8.98
C PRO A 39 13.25 13.66 7.72
N ASP A 40 13.66 12.80 6.77
CA ASP A 40 14.20 13.25 5.49
C ASP A 40 13.05 13.72 4.57
N MET A 41 12.85 15.04 4.51
CA MET A 41 11.76 15.65 3.75
C MET A 41 11.91 15.51 2.22
N ALA A 42 13.10 15.20 1.70
CA ALA A 42 13.28 14.92 0.27
C ALA A 42 12.56 13.63 -0.13
N GLN A 43 12.39 12.70 0.81
CA GLN A 43 11.63 11.46 0.57
C GLN A 43 10.13 11.74 0.37
N ALA A 44 9.56 12.79 0.97
CA ALA A 44 8.16 13.15 0.75
C ALA A 44 7.90 13.61 -0.70
N ASP A 45 8.84 14.33 -1.32
CA ASP A 45 8.74 14.69 -2.73
C ASP A 45 8.90 13.43 -3.62
N ALA A 46 9.83 12.54 -3.28
CA ALA A 46 10.00 11.27 -3.99
C ALA A 46 8.75 10.36 -3.89
N ILE A 47 8.07 10.32 -2.73
CA ILE A 47 6.80 9.58 -2.57
C ILE A 47 5.74 10.15 -3.49
N LYS A 48 5.62 11.47 -3.60
CA LYS A 48 4.66 12.11 -4.51
C LYS A 48 4.93 11.81 -5.98
N ASP A 49 6.21 11.77 -6.37
CA ASP A 49 6.58 11.36 -7.75
C ASP A 49 6.22 9.89 -8.01
N ILE A 50 6.38 9.02 -7.01
CA ILE A 50 6.01 7.60 -7.09
C ILE A 50 4.49 7.45 -7.23
N GLU A 51 3.70 8.20 -6.48
CA GLU A 51 2.23 8.22 -6.56
C GLU A 51 1.77 8.59 -7.98
N HIS A 52 2.30 9.65 -8.57
CA HIS A 52 2.00 10.02 -9.97
C HIS A 52 2.30 8.90 -10.97
N VAL A 53 3.38 8.11 -10.73
CA VAL A 53 3.72 6.94 -11.56
C VAL A 53 2.70 5.81 -11.37
N CYS A 54 2.28 5.54 -10.13
CA CYS A 54 1.26 4.53 -9.81
C CYS A 54 -0.08 4.88 -10.45
N ASP A 55 -0.53 6.11 -10.31
CA ASP A 55 -1.71 6.70 -10.92
C ASP A 55 -1.74 6.48 -12.46
N GLY A 56 -0.59 6.71 -13.11
CA GLY A 56 -0.44 6.44 -14.54
C GLY A 56 -0.57 4.95 -14.89
N LYS A 57 -0.03 4.06 -14.06
CA LYS A 57 -0.13 2.60 -14.24
C LYS A 57 -1.57 2.10 -14.01
N THR A 58 -2.24 2.58 -12.96
CA THR A 58 -3.63 2.26 -12.63
C THR A 58 -4.56 2.65 -13.78
N ARG A 59 -4.44 3.88 -14.29
CA ARG A 59 -5.17 4.31 -15.50
C ARG A 59 -4.87 3.44 -16.70
N GLY A 60 -3.62 3.00 -16.88
CA GLY A 60 -3.22 2.09 -17.97
C GLY A 60 -3.92 0.74 -17.89
N ILE A 61 -4.06 0.15 -16.69
CA ILE A 61 -4.79 -1.11 -16.44
C ILE A 61 -6.27 -0.93 -16.78
N ILE A 62 -6.90 0.15 -16.30
CA ILE A 62 -8.32 0.46 -16.54
C ILE A 62 -8.59 0.70 -18.03
N ASP A 63 -7.74 1.44 -18.72
CA ASP A 63 -7.84 1.67 -20.15
C ASP A 63 -7.72 0.37 -20.96
N ARG A 64 -6.81 -0.52 -20.57
CA ARG A 64 -6.68 -1.85 -21.16
C ARG A 64 -7.93 -2.68 -20.92
N LEU A 65 -8.46 -2.68 -19.69
CA LEU A 65 -9.70 -3.35 -19.33
C LEU A 65 -10.84 -2.92 -20.26
N ASN A 66 -11.00 -1.63 -20.49
CA ASN A 66 -12.06 -1.06 -21.34
C ASN A 66 -11.93 -1.46 -22.82
N ARG A 67 -10.72 -1.79 -23.29
CA ARG A 67 -10.43 -2.18 -24.68
C ARG A 67 -10.30 -3.69 -24.88
N THR A 68 -10.42 -4.50 -23.80
CA THR A 68 -10.26 -5.95 -23.85
C THR A 68 -11.60 -6.63 -23.68
N PHE A 69 -11.98 -7.46 -24.66
CA PHE A 69 -13.27 -8.16 -24.66
C PHE A 69 -13.26 -9.40 -23.78
N VAL A 70 -12.14 -10.17 -23.80
CA VAL A 70 -11.97 -11.37 -22.97
C VAL A 70 -10.85 -11.14 -21.98
N THR A 71 -11.15 -11.20 -20.69
CA THR A 71 -10.23 -10.95 -19.57
C THR A 71 -9.91 -12.24 -18.80
N PRO A 72 -8.74 -12.34 -18.12
CA PRO A 72 -8.34 -13.54 -17.36
C PRO A 72 -9.08 -13.72 -16.03
N LEU A 73 -9.63 -12.64 -15.51
CA LEU A 73 -10.44 -12.52 -14.30
C LEU A 73 -11.70 -11.74 -14.64
N ASP A 74 -12.67 -11.73 -13.75
CA ASP A 74 -13.85 -10.89 -13.92
C ASP A 74 -13.45 -9.42 -14.02
N ARG A 75 -14.13 -8.68 -14.87
CA ARG A 75 -13.81 -7.26 -15.12
C ARG A 75 -13.91 -6.41 -13.86
N GLU A 76 -14.86 -6.72 -12.99
CA GLU A 76 -15.05 -6.05 -11.70
C GLU A 76 -13.87 -6.33 -10.77
N ASP A 77 -13.37 -7.56 -10.74
CA ASP A 77 -12.20 -7.94 -9.92
C ASP A 77 -10.93 -7.23 -10.39
N ILE A 78 -10.71 -7.15 -11.73
CA ILE A 78 -9.57 -6.41 -12.29
C ILE A 78 -9.66 -4.93 -11.94
N HIS A 79 -10.84 -4.32 -12.05
CA HIS A 79 -11.06 -2.91 -11.73
C HIS A 79 -10.81 -2.65 -10.24
N SER A 80 -11.46 -3.45 -9.37
CA SER A 80 -11.34 -3.28 -7.92
C SER A 80 -9.90 -3.46 -7.45
N LEU A 81 -9.18 -4.48 -7.98
CA LEU A 81 -7.78 -4.71 -7.62
C LEU A 81 -6.88 -3.55 -8.05
N ALA A 82 -7.12 -2.95 -9.23
CA ALA A 82 -6.35 -1.79 -9.68
C ALA A 82 -6.58 -0.57 -8.78
N ILE A 83 -7.83 -0.29 -8.41
CA ILE A 83 -8.18 0.83 -7.53
C ILE A 83 -7.65 0.61 -6.11
N SER A 84 -7.84 -0.59 -5.52
CA SER A 84 -7.35 -0.84 -4.15
C SER A 84 -5.83 -0.78 -4.05
N LEU A 85 -5.08 -1.16 -5.09
CA LEU A 85 -3.64 -0.95 -5.14
C LEU A 85 -3.28 0.54 -5.17
N ASP A 86 -4.03 1.34 -5.92
CA ASP A 86 -3.86 2.80 -5.97
C ASP A 86 -4.14 3.43 -4.60
N ASP A 87 -5.23 3.02 -3.94
CA ASP A 87 -5.60 3.48 -2.59
C ASP A 87 -4.48 3.24 -1.55
N VAL A 88 -3.69 2.15 -1.68
CA VAL A 88 -2.50 1.93 -0.82
C VAL A 88 -1.45 3.02 -1.05
N MET A 89 -1.17 3.35 -2.32
CA MET A 89 -0.16 4.38 -2.62
C MET A 89 -0.63 5.76 -2.15
N ASP A 90 -1.90 6.08 -2.33
CA ASP A 90 -2.52 7.33 -1.87
C ASP A 90 -2.41 7.47 -0.34
N ALA A 91 -2.65 6.38 0.41
CA ALA A 91 -2.50 6.38 1.87
C ALA A 91 -1.03 6.59 2.29
N ILE A 92 -0.07 5.99 1.58
CA ILE A 92 1.38 6.21 1.80
C ILE A 92 1.74 7.69 1.56
N ASP A 93 1.27 8.28 0.46
CA ASP A 93 1.51 9.69 0.14
C ASP A 93 0.88 10.62 1.19
N ALA A 94 -0.36 10.33 1.61
CA ALA A 94 -1.05 11.11 2.64
C ALA A 94 -0.30 11.08 3.98
N ALA A 95 0.21 9.91 4.40
CA ALA A 95 1.02 9.78 5.62
C ALA A 95 2.32 10.60 5.54
N ALA A 96 3.01 10.58 4.40
CA ALA A 96 4.22 11.40 4.20
C ALA A 96 3.89 12.90 4.18
N ALA A 97 2.80 13.28 3.51
CA ALA A 97 2.36 14.66 3.39
C ALA A 97 2.00 15.29 4.74
N VAL A 98 1.33 14.56 5.64
CA VAL A 98 0.95 15.08 6.96
C VAL A 98 2.17 15.27 7.89
N VAL A 99 3.16 14.37 7.83
CA VAL A 99 4.44 14.52 8.56
C VAL A 99 5.17 15.80 8.11
N ARG A 100 5.20 16.06 6.81
CA ARG A 100 5.76 17.27 6.22
C ARG A 100 4.97 18.53 6.59
N LEU A 101 3.63 18.48 6.45
CA LEU A 101 2.73 19.59 6.75
C LEU A 101 2.88 20.07 8.19
N TYR A 102 3.02 19.14 9.13
CA TYR A 102 3.16 19.45 10.56
C TYR A 102 4.59 19.77 10.99
N LYS A 103 5.55 19.71 10.06
CA LYS A 103 6.97 20.02 10.29
C LYS A 103 7.54 19.22 11.46
N ILE A 104 7.23 17.93 11.49
CA ILE A 104 7.67 17.02 12.55
C ILE A 104 9.19 17.00 12.58
N GLN A 105 9.77 17.05 13.80
CA GLN A 105 11.22 17.03 14.02
C GLN A 105 11.70 15.71 14.63
N GLN A 106 10.87 15.08 15.43
CA GLN A 106 11.20 13.83 16.13
C GLN A 106 10.18 12.76 15.74
N ILE A 107 10.64 11.63 15.23
CA ILE A 107 9.76 10.51 14.84
C ILE A 107 9.58 9.58 16.05
N ARG A 108 8.32 9.30 16.39
CA ARG A 108 7.95 8.37 17.46
C ARG A 108 8.10 6.90 17.00
N SER A 109 8.37 6.01 17.97
CA SER A 109 8.61 4.57 17.72
C SER A 109 7.44 3.89 17.01
N GLY A 110 6.20 4.19 17.41
CA GLY A 110 4.98 3.66 16.78
C GLY A 110 4.90 3.96 15.28
N ALA A 111 5.26 5.18 14.86
CA ALA A 111 5.25 5.56 13.44
C ALA A 111 6.27 4.75 12.62
N ARG A 112 7.45 4.51 13.16
CA ARG A 112 8.46 3.63 12.51
C ARG A 112 7.95 2.21 12.38
N ARG A 113 7.31 1.68 13.45
CA ARG A 113 6.79 0.32 13.43
C ARG A 113 5.63 0.15 12.43
N LEU A 114 4.71 1.11 12.35
CA LEU A 114 3.65 1.10 11.34
C LEU A 114 4.22 1.14 9.91
N ALA A 115 5.22 1.99 9.65
CA ALA A 115 5.88 2.01 8.35
C ALA A 115 6.60 0.68 8.00
N ASP A 116 7.17 -0.01 8.99
CA ASP A 116 7.75 -1.35 8.81
C ASP A 116 6.66 -2.36 8.37
N ILE A 117 5.49 -2.30 9.00
CA ILE A 117 4.36 -3.18 8.68
C ILE A 117 3.82 -2.90 7.28
N VAL A 118 3.69 -1.62 6.87
CA VAL A 118 3.30 -1.27 5.49
C VAL A 118 4.25 -1.90 4.47
N VAL A 119 5.57 -1.85 4.72
CA VAL A 119 6.57 -2.48 3.83
C VAL A 119 6.37 -3.99 3.77
N GLU A 120 6.21 -4.67 4.92
CA GLU A 120 6.01 -6.11 4.96
C GLU A 120 4.70 -6.52 4.26
N SER A 121 3.62 -5.77 4.45
CA SER A 121 2.33 -6.00 3.79
C SER A 121 2.46 -5.88 2.27
N MET A 122 3.14 -4.86 1.77
CA MET A 122 3.38 -4.69 0.35
C MET A 122 4.30 -5.78 -0.23
N ASP A 123 5.26 -6.30 0.53
CA ASP A 123 6.07 -7.44 0.11
C ASP A 123 5.18 -8.69 -0.09
N ARG A 124 4.24 -8.97 0.83
CA ARG A 124 3.29 -10.11 0.71
C ARG A 124 2.30 -9.91 -0.44
N ILE A 125 1.76 -8.70 -0.62
CA ILE A 125 0.85 -8.37 -1.73
C ILE A 125 1.56 -8.58 -3.08
N THR A 126 2.79 -8.11 -3.23
CA THR A 126 3.54 -8.26 -4.48
C THR A 126 3.83 -9.74 -4.79
N GLU A 127 4.17 -10.55 -3.77
CA GLU A 127 4.32 -12.00 -3.92
C GLU A 127 3.00 -12.66 -4.34
N ALA A 128 1.87 -12.28 -3.70
CA ALA A 128 0.54 -12.81 -4.00
C ALA A 128 0.12 -12.48 -5.44
N LEU A 129 0.35 -11.26 -5.91
CA LEU A 129 0.08 -10.85 -7.28
C LEU A 129 0.95 -11.62 -8.29
N GLY A 130 2.21 -11.90 -7.96
CA GLY A 130 3.10 -12.74 -8.77
C GLY A 130 2.64 -14.20 -8.86
N ALA A 131 1.92 -14.68 -7.84
CA ALA A 131 1.37 -16.02 -7.78
C ALA A 131 -0.06 -16.13 -8.34
N LEU A 132 -0.75 -15.00 -8.57
CA LEU A 132 -2.17 -14.92 -8.88
C LEU A 132 -2.55 -15.67 -10.19
N GLU A 133 -1.71 -15.62 -11.22
CA GLU A 133 -1.93 -16.34 -12.48
C GLU A 133 -2.02 -17.85 -12.26
N LYS A 134 -1.19 -18.40 -11.35
CA LYS A 134 -1.15 -19.83 -11.01
C LYS A 134 -2.09 -20.18 -9.85
N ARG A 135 -2.61 -19.19 -9.15
CA ARG A 135 -3.48 -19.30 -7.96
C ARG A 135 -2.90 -20.14 -6.82
N THR A 136 -1.59 -20.30 -6.77
CA THR A 136 -0.90 -21.15 -5.78
C THR A 136 -0.26 -20.30 -4.71
N GLY A 137 -0.63 -20.50 -3.43
CA GLY A 137 -0.07 -19.80 -2.28
C GLY A 137 -0.63 -18.39 -2.06
N VAL A 138 -1.61 -17.94 -2.86
CA VAL A 138 -2.21 -16.59 -2.72
C VAL A 138 -2.97 -16.46 -1.41
N LEU A 139 -3.73 -17.49 -1.00
CA LEU A 139 -4.53 -17.47 0.24
C LEU A 139 -3.65 -17.35 1.49
N GLU A 140 -2.51 -18.05 1.52
CA GLU A 140 -1.56 -17.96 2.64
C GLU A 140 -0.94 -16.56 2.73
N LEU A 141 -0.62 -15.96 1.58
CA LEU A 141 -0.07 -14.61 1.52
C LEU A 141 -1.11 -13.55 1.92
N ALA A 142 -2.35 -13.68 1.46
CA ALA A 142 -3.46 -12.82 1.88
C ALA A 142 -3.73 -12.94 3.38
N ALA A 143 -3.77 -14.16 3.92
CA ALA A 143 -3.91 -14.37 5.37
C ALA A 143 -2.76 -13.73 6.18
N ARG A 144 -1.53 -13.68 5.61
CA ARG A 144 -0.41 -12.98 6.26
C ARG A 144 -0.61 -11.46 6.24
N VAL A 145 -1.17 -10.88 5.18
CA VAL A 145 -1.53 -9.45 5.14
C VAL A 145 -2.54 -9.11 6.24
N ASN A 146 -3.59 -9.93 6.40
CA ASN A 146 -4.59 -9.75 7.46
C ASN A 146 -4.02 -9.92 8.88
N GLN A 147 -2.92 -10.69 9.06
CA GLN A 147 -2.21 -10.76 10.33
C GLN A 147 -1.39 -9.50 10.60
N LEU A 148 -0.79 -8.92 9.55
CA LEU A 148 -0.01 -7.69 9.65
C LEU A 148 -0.90 -6.48 9.98
N GLU A 149 -2.09 -6.41 9.41
CA GLU A 149 -3.08 -5.38 9.76
C GLU A 149 -3.44 -5.47 11.26
N ARG A 150 -3.78 -6.67 11.80
CA ARG A 150 -4.02 -6.85 13.24
C ARG A 150 -2.83 -6.50 14.13
N GLU A 151 -1.61 -6.63 13.62
CA GLU A 151 -0.41 -6.17 14.31
C GLU A 151 -0.34 -4.63 14.27
N ALA A 152 -0.65 -4.00 13.12
CA ALA A 152 -0.69 -2.55 12.97
C ALA A 152 -1.72 -1.91 13.89
N ASP A 153 -2.92 -2.47 13.99
CA ASP A 153 -3.96 -2.05 14.94
C ASP A 153 -3.44 -1.96 16.38
N ARG A 154 -2.75 -3.01 16.83
CA ARG A 154 -2.18 -3.04 18.19
C ARG A 154 -1.11 -1.97 18.35
N VAL A 155 -0.22 -1.84 17.37
CA VAL A 155 0.83 -0.80 17.39
C VAL A 155 0.21 0.59 17.41
N HIS A 156 -0.86 0.83 16.62
CA HIS A 156 -1.60 2.08 16.61
C HIS A 156 -2.22 2.37 17.99
N GLN A 157 -2.94 1.38 18.57
CA GLN A 157 -3.57 1.53 19.88
C GLN A 157 -2.53 1.83 20.98
N ASP A 158 -1.43 1.08 21.00
CA ASP A 158 -0.33 1.30 21.97
C ASP A 158 0.30 2.67 21.80
N ALA A 159 0.51 3.12 20.54
CA ALA A 159 1.06 4.44 20.24
C ALA A 159 0.11 5.59 20.66
N ILE A 160 -1.20 5.40 20.53
CA ILE A 160 -2.21 6.36 21.00
C ILE A 160 -2.22 6.42 22.53
N VAL A 161 -2.15 5.29 23.25
CA VAL A 161 -2.07 5.27 24.71
C VAL A 161 -0.80 6.00 25.17
N GLU A 162 0.37 5.64 24.61
CA GLU A 162 1.64 6.30 24.93
C GLU A 162 1.58 7.81 24.68
N LEU A 163 0.95 8.22 23.56
CA LEU A 163 0.81 9.63 23.21
C LEU A 163 0.03 10.40 24.25
N PHE A 164 -1.12 9.90 24.70
CA PHE A 164 -1.96 10.58 25.69
C PHE A 164 -1.39 10.54 27.11
N ASP A 165 -0.56 9.55 27.43
CA ASP A 165 0.09 9.43 28.73
C ASP A 165 1.32 10.32 28.89
N GLN A 166 2.08 10.53 27.81
CA GLN A 166 3.39 11.18 27.87
C GLN A 166 3.42 12.60 27.31
N GLU A 167 2.53 12.94 26.36
CA GLU A 167 2.55 14.24 25.70
C GLU A 167 1.69 15.26 26.47
N THR A 168 2.27 16.40 26.72
CA THR A 168 1.60 17.51 27.46
C THR A 168 1.17 18.66 26.56
N ASP A 169 1.75 18.77 25.35
CA ASP A 169 1.33 19.77 24.37
C ASP A 169 0.12 19.25 23.57
N PRO A 170 -1.07 19.86 23.72
CA PRO A 170 -2.27 19.42 23.01
C PRO A 170 -2.15 19.51 21.49
N ILE A 171 -1.31 20.43 20.97
CA ILE A 171 -1.07 20.53 19.53
C ILE A 171 -0.21 19.36 19.04
N ALA A 172 0.78 18.94 19.83
CA ALA A 172 1.56 17.74 19.53
C ALA A 172 0.68 16.48 19.56
N VAL A 173 -0.23 16.37 20.53
CA VAL A 173 -1.21 15.26 20.62
C VAL A 173 -2.05 15.20 19.34
N ILE A 174 -2.63 16.31 18.90
CA ILE A 174 -3.46 16.36 17.68
C ILE A 174 -2.65 15.92 16.46
N LYS A 175 -1.46 16.50 16.27
CA LYS A 175 -0.59 16.17 15.12
C LYS A 175 -0.21 14.69 15.08
N TRP A 176 0.21 14.14 16.23
CA TRP A 176 0.65 12.75 16.28
C TRP A 176 -0.49 11.75 16.16
N LYS A 177 -1.66 12.09 16.74
CA LYS A 177 -2.85 11.26 16.56
C LYS A 177 -3.18 11.14 15.06
N GLU A 178 -3.23 12.25 14.35
CA GLU A 178 -3.54 12.25 12.91
C GLU A 178 -2.47 11.50 12.09
N ILE A 179 -1.17 11.65 12.43
CA ILE A 179 -0.10 10.89 11.76
C ILE A 179 -0.26 9.38 11.97
N PHE A 180 -0.59 8.94 13.19
CA PHE A 180 -0.82 7.53 13.46
C PHE A 180 -2.03 7.01 12.70
N ASP A 181 -3.12 7.78 12.64
CA ASP A 181 -4.33 7.42 11.88
C ASP A 181 -4.03 7.26 10.37
N PHE A 182 -3.21 8.13 9.77
CA PHE A 182 -2.81 7.98 8.36
C PHE A 182 -1.90 6.77 8.11
N LEU A 183 -1.02 6.44 9.05
CA LEU A 183 -0.13 5.28 8.93
C LEU A 183 -0.90 3.96 9.08
N GLU A 184 -1.88 3.91 9.99
CA GLU A 184 -2.77 2.76 10.14
C GLU A 184 -3.68 2.62 8.91
N ALA A 185 -4.26 3.71 8.40
CA ALA A 185 -5.04 3.67 7.17
C ALA A 185 -4.27 3.06 5.98
N ALA A 186 -2.93 3.22 5.91
CA ALA A 186 -2.14 2.57 4.88
C ALA A 186 -2.07 1.04 5.05
N THR A 187 -2.11 0.52 6.29
CA THR A 187 -2.18 -0.92 6.55
C THR A 187 -3.56 -1.49 6.26
N ASP A 188 -4.64 -0.73 6.55
CA ASP A 188 -6.02 -1.10 6.21
C ASP A 188 -6.19 -1.24 4.70
N ARG A 189 -5.62 -0.30 3.91
CA ARG A 189 -5.64 -0.42 2.45
C ARG A 189 -4.88 -1.65 1.95
N CYS A 190 -3.81 -2.05 2.62
CA CYS A 190 -3.15 -3.33 2.31
C CYS A 190 -4.06 -4.53 2.60
N GLU A 191 -4.83 -4.52 3.71
CA GLU A 191 -5.81 -5.56 4.03
C GLU A 191 -6.91 -5.64 2.96
N ASP A 192 -7.45 -4.50 2.51
CA ASP A 192 -8.43 -4.43 1.43
C ASP A 192 -7.94 -5.17 0.17
N VAL A 193 -6.68 -4.98 -0.22
CA VAL A 193 -6.05 -5.72 -1.34
C VAL A 193 -5.95 -7.21 -1.03
N GLY A 194 -5.56 -7.60 0.20
CA GLY A 194 -5.49 -8.99 0.64
C GLY A 194 -6.84 -9.69 0.53
N ASN A 195 -7.90 -9.05 1.01
CA ASN A 195 -9.28 -9.55 0.96
C ASN A 195 -9.79 -9.70 -0.48
N LEU A 196 -9.46 -8.77 -1.37
CA LEU A 196 -9.78 -8.90 -2.80
C LEU A 196 -9.06 -10.07 -3.45
N LEU A 197 -7.77 -10.26 -3.16
CA LEU A 197 -6.98 -11.39 -3.68
C LEU A 197 -7.54 -12.74 -3.22
N GLU A 198 -7.96 -12.84 -1.95
CA GLU A 198 -8.66 -14.02 -1.42
C GLU A 198 -9.97 -14.26 -2.18
N GLY A 199 -10.81 -13.23 -2.33
CA GLY A 199 -12.08 -13.32 -3.06
C GLY A 199 -11.92 -13.78 -4.51
N VAL A 200 -10.91 -13.25 -5.23
CA VAL A 200 -10.60 -13.65 -6.61
C VAL A 200 -10.22 -15.11 -6.69
N VAL A 201 -9.38 -15.61 -5.79
CA VAL A 201 -8.94 -17.01 -5.80
C VAL A 201 -10.08 -17.95 -5.45
N VAL A 202 -10.90 -17.64 -4.43
CA VAL A 202 -12.05 -18.46 -4.02
C VAL A 202 -13.11 -18.54 -5.13
N LYS A 203 -13.36 -17.44 -5.84
CA LYS A 203 -14.34 -17.36 -6.92
C LYS A 203 -13.96 -18.18 -8.15
N HIS A 204 -12.67 -18.38 -8.37
CA HIS A 204 -12.14 -19.04 -9.58
C HIS A 204 -11.38 -20.35 -9.29
N GLY A 205 -11.42 -20.86 -8.02
CA GLY A 205 -10.75 -22.07 -7.53
C GLY A 205 -11.55 -23.37 -7.65
#